data_38c49846dcbda08ebf8df183884fedec
#
_entry.id   38c49846dcbda08ebf8df183884fedec
#
_cell.length_a   1.000
_cell.length_b   1.000
_cell.length_c   1.000
_cell.angle_alpha   90.00
_cell.angle_beta   90.00
_cell.angle_gamma   90.00
#
_symmetry.space_group_name_H-M   'P 1'
#
loop_
_entity.id
_entity.type
_entity.pdbx_description
1 polymer ?
#
loop_
_entity_poly.entity_id
_entity_poly.type
_entity_poly.pdbx_seq_one_letter_code
_entity_poly.pdbx_strand_id
1 'polypeptide(L)'
;MITNFVIGICVFHVVLDEAQINYFVVNKKFRKKGFGTYLMSYLIKKCEKLNLRKLLLEVSQSNVTAERFYSRFDFSTVGIRKNYYKDGSHALLKEKKLTTK
;
A
#
# COMPACT_ATOMS: atom_id res chain seq x y z
N MET A 1 17.71 18.51 23.66
CA MET A 1 17.03 18.69 22.34
C MET A 1 16.39 17.39 21.93
N ILE A 2 15.11 17.44 21.57
CA ILE A 2 14.41 16.27 21.05
C ILE A 2 14.37 16.39 19.51
N THR A 3 14.85 15.36 18.83
CA THR A 3 14.80 15.31 17.38
C THR A 3 13.78 14.27 16.93
N ASN A 4 12.84 14.70 16.10
CA ASN A 4 11.81 13.81 15.57
C ASN A 4 12.11 13.46 14.12
N PHE A 5 11.95 12.19 13.77
CA PHE A 5 12.12 11.71 12.39
C PHE A 5 10.82 11.11 11.89
N VAL A 6 10.50 11.40 10.63
CA VAL A 6 9.42 10.71 9.95
C VAL A 6 10.03 9.51 9.23
N ILE A 7 9.72 8.32 9.72
CA ILE A 7 10.23 7.06 9.15
C ILE A 7 9.41 6.66 7.93
N GLY A 8 8.10 6.79 8.02
CA GLY A 8 7.22 6.45 6.91
C GLY A 8 5.86 7.09 7.06
N ILE A 9 5.13 7.14 5.94
CA ILE A 9 3.78 7.71 5.88
C ILE A 9 2.89 6.79 5.06
N CYS A 10 1.70 6.53 5.57
CA CYS A 10 0.64 5.89 4.81
C CYS A 10 -0.60 6.77 4.89
N VAL A 11 -1.14 7.12 3.72
CA VAL A 11 -2.38 7.88 3.61
C VAL A 11 -3.40 7.01 2.90
N PHE A 12 -4.55 6.85 3.50
CA PHE A 12 -5.62 6.09 2.89
C PHE A 12 -6.96 6.77 3.19
N HIS A 13 -7.95 6.51 2.34
CA HIS A 13 -9.32 6.96 2.60
C HIS A 13 -10.26 5.79 2.52
N VAL A 14 -11.39 5.91 3.21
CA VAL A 14 -12.37 4.85 3.32
C VAL A 14 -13.63 5.25 2.55
N VAL A 15 -14.08 4.33 1.68
CA VAL A 15 -15.36 4.46 0.98
C VAL A 15 -16.13 3.19 1.26
N LEU A 16 -17.28 3.32 1.95
CA LEU A 16 -18.07 2.17 2.40
C LEU A 16 -17.22 1.25 3.28
N ASP A 17 -16.99 0.02 2.85
CA ASP A 17 -16.23 -0.98 3.59
C ASP A 17 -14.86 -1.28 2.96
N GLU A 18 -14.36 -0.35 2.12
CA GLU A 18 -13.08 -0.50 1.44
C GLU A 18 -12.16 0.66 1.75
N ALA A 19 -10.86 0.39 1.88
CA ALA A 19 -9.85 1.42 2.04
C ALA A 19 -8.98 1.49 0.79
N GLN A 20 -8.83 2.71 0.26
CA GLN A 20 -7.94 2.99 -0.86
C GLN A 20 -6.66 3.59 -0.30
N ILE A 21 -5.53 2.93 -0.54
CA ILE A 21 -4.22 3.47 -0.17
C ILE A 21 -3.84 4.50 -1.23
N ASN A 22 -3.71 5.75 -0.82
CA ASN A 22 -3.35 6.84 -1.71
C ASN A 22 -1.84 7.09 -1.71
N TYR A 23 -1.18 6.82 -0.59
CA TYR A 23 0.21 7.12 -0.43
C TYR A 23 0.82 6.16 0.59
N PHE A 24 1.92 5.54 0.22
CA PHE A 24 2.63 4.62 1.10
C PHE A 24 4.12 4.78 0.80
N VAL A 25 4.85 5.37 1.74
CA VAL A 25 6.27 5.61 1.54
C VAL A 25 7.04 5.43 2.84
N VAL A 26 8.23 4.87 2.73
CA VAL A 26 9.18 4.80 3.84
C VAL A 26 10.33 5.73 3.50
N ASN A 27 10.72 6.55 4.46
CA ASN A 27 11.85 7.46 4.31
C ASN A 27 13.07 6.68 3.82
N LYS A 28 13.74 7.20 2.81
CA LYS A 28 14.85 6.54 2.13
C LYS A 28 15.94 6.04 3.10
N LYS A 29 16.21 6.80 4.18
CA LYS A 29 17.19 6.43 5.19
C LYS A 29 16.83 5.17 5.98
N PHE A 30 15.54 4.81 5.99
CA PHE A 30 15.03 3.70 6.79
C PHE A 30 14.54 2.53 5.95
N ARG A 31 14.79 2.54 4.64
CA ARG A 31 14.40 1.44 3.76
C ARG A 31 15.27 0.21 4.00
N LYS A 32 14.72 -0.96 3.66
CA LYS A 32 15.40 -2.27 3.82
C LYS A 32 15.72 -2.63 5.28
N LYS A 33 15.00 -2.02 6.23
CA LYS A 33 15.15 -2.30 7.67
C LYS A 33 13.86 -2.83 8.30
N GLY A 34 12.90 -3.23 7.47
CA GLY A 34 11.63 -3.79 7.95
C GLY A 34 10.56 -2.76 8.31
N PHE A 35 10.82 -1.47 8.16
CA PHE A 35 9.83 -0.45 8.52
C PHE A 35 8.62 -0.46 7.59
N GLY A 36 8.82 -0.77 6.29
CA GLY A 36 7.69 -0.90 5.37
C GLY A 36 6.77 -2.03 5.76
N THR A 37 7.34 -3.16 6.13
CA THR A 37 6.58 -4.33 6.62
C THR A 37 5.81 -3.97 7.89
N TYR A 38 6.45 -3.28 8.82
CA TYR A 38 5.81 -2.84 10.05
C TYR A 38 4.62 -1.90 9.76
N LEU A 39 4.83 -0.91 8.89
CA LEU A 39 3.80 0.06 8.53
C LEU A 39 2.61 -0.61 7.85
N MET A 40 2.86 -1.52 6.91
CA MET A 40 1.78 -2.25 6.23
C MET A 40 1.03 -3.15 7.20
N SER A 41 1.73 -3.85 8.08
CA SER A 41 1.10 -4.70 9.08
C SER A 41 0.20 -3.89 10.02
N TYR A 42 0.66 -2.71 10.42
CA TYR A 42 -0.14 -1.81 11.24
C TYR A 42 -1.40 -1.35 10.51
N LEU A 43 -1.25 -0.96 9.24
CA LEU A 43 -2.38 -0.53 8.41
C LEU A 43 -3.43 -1.64 8.27
N ILE A 44 -2.97 -2.86 8.00
CA ILE A 44 -3.87 -4.00 7.85
C ILE A 44 -4.67 -4.22 9.13
N LYS A 45 -4.01 -4.23 10.28
CA LYS A 45 -4.67 -4.41 11.57
C LYS A 45 -5.67 -3.29 11.86
N LYS A 46 -5.30 -2.05 11.53
CA LYS A 46 -6.17 -0.90 11.70
C LYS A 46 -7.45 -1.05 10.89
N CYS A 47 -7.32 -1.44 9.62
CA CYS A 47 -8.45 -1.62 8.73
C CYS A 47 -9.33 -2.80 9.15
N GLU A 48 -8.73 -3.87 9.66
CA GLU A 48 -9.49 -5.00 10.21
C GLU A 48 -10.32 -4.58 11.43
N LYS A 49 -9.75 -3.76 12.31
CA LYS A 49 -10.48 -3.23 13.45
C LYS A 49 -11.64 -2.34 13.04
N LEU A 50 -11.53 -1.65 11.91
CA LEU A 50 -12.59 -0.83 11.37
C LEU A 50 -13.63 -1.64 10.59
N ASN A 51 -13.49 -2.96 10.54
CA ASN A 51 -14.35 -3.89 9.81
C ASN A 51 -14.39 -3.61 8.32
N LEU A 52 -13.28 -3.16 7.76
CA LEU A 52 -13.17 -2.97 6.31
C LEU A 52 -12.90 -4.32 5.65
N ARG A 53 -13.44 -4.50 4.46
CA ARG A 53 -13.35 -5.77 3.73
C ARG A 53 -12.16 -5.87 2.82
N LYS A 54 -11.70 -4.74 2.28
CA LYS A 54 -10.65 -4.74 1.26
C LYS A 54 -9.73 -3.55 1.41
N LEU A 55 -8.47 -3.76 1.04
CA LEU A 55 -7.50 -2.71 0.78
C LEU A 55 -7.24 -2.66 -0.72
N LEU A 56 -7.25 -1.46 -1.29
CA LEU A 56 -7.02 -1.22 -2.71
C LEU A 56 -5.86 -0.26 -2.90
N LEU A 57 -5.08 -0.47 -3.94
CA LEU A 57 -4.02 0.47 -4.32
C LEU A 57 -3.74 0.39 -5.82
N GLU A 58 -3.04 1.40 -6.33
CA GLU A 58 -2.51 1.40 -7.69
C GLU A 58 -1.00 1.47 -7.63
N VAL A 59 -0.33 0.71 -8.49
CA VAL A 59 1.13 0.70 -8.58
C VAL A 59 1.53 0.62 -10.05
N SER A 60 2.62 1.33 -10.41
CA SER A 60 3.14 1.22 -11.77
C SER A 60 3.71 -0.17 -12.01
N GLN A 61 3.40 -0.73 -13.16
CA GLN A 61 3.98 -2.00 -13.60
C GLN A 61 5.51 -1.96 -13.62
N SER A 62 6.09 -0.78 -13.87
CA SER A 62 7.55 -0.62 -13.90
C SER A 62 8.17 -0.60 -12.49
N ASN A 63 7.37 -0.43 -11.45
CA ASN A 63 7.87 -0.41 -10.08
C ASN A 63 7.90 -1.83 -9.50
N VAL A 64 8.89 -2.61 -9.93
CA VAL A 64 9.04 -4.02 -9.57
C VAL A 64 9.23 -4.21 -8.06
N THR A 65 9.98 -3.31 -7.44
CA THR A 65 10.23 -3.37 -6.00
C THR A 65 8.94 -3.24 -5.20
N ALA A 66 8.11 -2.26 -5.55
CA ALA A 66 6.82 -2.06 -4.89
C ALA A 66 5.88 -3.22 -5.15
N GLU A 67 5.85 -3.71 -6.38
CA GLU A 67 4.98 -4.83 -6.72
C GLU A 67 5.33 -6.09 -5.93
N ARG A 68 6.63 -6.38 -5.77
CA ARG A 68 7.09 -7.49 -4.94
C ARG A 68 6.70 -7.30 -3.47
N PHE A 69 6.84 -6.09 -2.98
CA PHE A 69 6.47 -5.75 -1.60
C PHE A 69 4.99 -6.04 -1.36
N TYR A 70 4.11 -5.52 -2.23
CA TYR A 70 2.67 -5.73 -2.06
C TYR A 70 2.27 -7.20 -2.22
N SER A 71 2.93 -7.93 -3.12
CA SER A 71 2.65 -9.36 -3.30
C SER A 71 2.91 -10.18 -2.04
N ARG A 72 3.88 -9.78 -1.23
CA ARG A 72 4.15 -10.47 0.04
C ARG A 72 3.02 -10.30 1.06
N PHE A 73 2.16 -9.31 0.86
CA PHE A 73 1.00 -9.07 1.72
C PHE A 73 -0.31 -9.56 1.08
N ASP A 74 -0.20 -10.44 0.09
CA ASP A 74 -1.35 -11.06 -0.58
C ASP A 74 -2.22 -10.08 -1.37
N PHE A 75 -1.61 -8.99 -1.86
CA PHE A 75 -2.27 -8.16 -2.86
C PHE A 75 -2.22 -8.86 -4.21
N SER A 76 -3.34 -8.92 -4.89
CA SER A 76 -3.43 -9.48 -6.23
C SER A 76 -3.88 -8.41 -7.23
N THR A 77 -3.48 -8.59 -8.49
CA THR A 77 -3.86 -7.67 -9.57
C THR A 77 -5.30 -7.97 -10.00
N VAL A 78 -6.18 -6.97 -9.91
CA VAL A 78 -7.58 -7.11 -10.28
C VAL A 78 -7.96 -6.23 -11.47
N GLY A 79 -7.04 -5.40 -11.95
CA GLY A 79 -7.29 -4.56 -13.12
C GLY A 79 -6.01 -3.90 -13.60
N ILE A 80 -6.05 -3.37 -14.81
CA ILE A 80 -4.92 -2.69 -15.44
C ILE A 80 -5.44 -1.45 -16.15
N ARG A 81 -4.80 -0.30 -15.91
CA ARG A 81 -5.02 0.92 -16.69
C ARG A 81 -3.85 1.06 -17.65
N LYS A 82 -4.09 0.83 -18.93
CA LYS A 82 -3.03 0.85 -19.94
C LYS A 82 -2.49 2.24 -20.15
N ASN A 83 -1.16 2.34 -20.25
CA ASN A 83 -0.44 3.57 -20.58
C ASN A 83 -0.84 4.75 -19.66
N TYR A 84 -1.05 4.46 -18.37
CA TYR A 84 -1.59 5.43 -17.44
C TYR A 84 -0.57 6.49 -17.00
N TYR A 85 0.69 6.09 -16.83
CA TYR A 85 1.75 6.99 -16.37
C TYR A 85 2.45 7.66 -17.56
N LYS A 86 3.12 8.79 -17.27
CA LYS A 86 3.80 9.59 -18.29
C LYS A 86 4.86 8.81 -19.07
N ASP A 87 5.50 7.83 -18.42
CA ASP A 87 6.52 6.99 -19.07
C ASP A 87 5.93 5.88 -19.94
N GLY A 88 4.61 5.83 -20.07
CA GLY A 88 3.90 4.82 -20.83
C GLY A 88 3.61 3.53 -20.06
N SER A 89 4.07 3.41 -18.82
CA SER A 89 3.83 2.21 -18.04
C SER A 89 2.36 2.10 -17.63
N HIS A 90 1.91 0.85 -17.44
CA HIS A 90 0.54 0.57 -17.00
C HIS A 90 0.42 0.76 -15.51
N ALA A 91 -0.78 1.15 -15.06
CA ALA A 91 -1.12 1.10 -13.64
C ALA A 91 -1.77 -0.25 -13.34
N LEU A 92 -1.23 -0.93 -12.32
CA LEU A 92 -1.82 -2.19 -11.85
C LEU A 92 -2.72 -1.87 -10.67
N LEU A 93 -3.96 -2.31 -10.74
CA LEU A 93 -4.93 -2.17 -9.65
C LEU A 93 -4.81 -3.39 -8.76
N LYS A 94 -4.42 -3.17 -7.52
CA LYS A 94 -4.18 -4.25 -6.56
C LYS A 94 -5.24 -4.26 -5.47
N GLU A 95 -5.60 -5.47 -5.05
CA GLU A 95 -6.61 -5.69 -4.03
C GLU A 95 -6.10 -6.72 -3.02
N LYS A 96 -6.34 -6.43 -1.74
CA LYS A 96 -6.14 -7.39 -0.67
C LYS A 96 -7.45 -7.54 0.08
N LYS A 97 -7.92 -8.78 0.21
CA LYS A 97 -9.09 -9.07 1.05
C LYS A 97 -8.67 -9.11 2.51
N LEU A 98 -9.45 -8.44 3.34
CA LEU A 98 -9.20 -8.40 4.77
C LEU A 98 -10.04 -9.44 5.49
N THR A 99 -9.47 -9.95 6.59
CA THR A 99 -10.21 -10.86 7.46
C THR A 99 -11.11 -10.02 8.36
N THR A 100 -12.42 -10.19 8.21
CA THR A 100 -13.38 -9.54 9.09
C THR A 100 -13.96 -10.56 10.02
N LYS A 101 -14.20 -10.12 11.26
CA LYS A 101 -14.88 -10.96 12.24
C LYS A 101 -16.36 -10.63 12.29
#